data_4d122f48b7a927416b2ca4a741fcdd5e
#
_entry.id   4d122f48b7a927416b2ca4a741fcdd5e
#
_cell.length_a   1.000
_cell.length_b   1.000
_cell.length_c   1.000
_cell.angle_alpha   90.00
_cell.angle_beta   90.00
_cell.angle_gamma   90.00
#
_symmetry.space_group_name_H-M   'P 1'
#
loop_
_entity.id
_entity.type
_entity.pdbx_description
1 polymer ?
#
loop_
_entity_poly.entity_id
_entity_poly.type
_entity_poly.pdbx_seq_one_letter_code
_entity_poly.pdbx_strand_id
1 'polypeptide(L)'
;FGGTFNIDVMNFSSLTRRLSKQLGMDNLSRLGDNIKPFYFYKAAKNLESSGNFLVKRIIQDVNFIEVVEEIINELKEYKVSINLLEEYLEKNTNLDSNHREKLESILEIYVEYSRLLKEQGSFDKVDYITELLLYLEYIDLSDYIFYVDAYYNFTAQEYYYIEKLAQKSKKLIISVISDV
;
A
#
# COMPACT_ATOMS: atom_id res chain seq x y z
N PHE A 1 1.29 32.23 29.05
CA PHE A 1 1.04 31.39 27.88
C PHE A 1 1.59 30.01 28.21
N GLY A 2 0.71 29.06 28.58
CA GLY A 2 1.08 27.67 28.75
C GLY A 2 1.23 27.02 27.38
N GLY A 3 2.44 26.64 27.00
CA GLY A 3 2.64 25.82 25.78
C GLY A 3 2.10 24.43 25.99
N THR A 4 1.27 23.96 25.09
CA THR A 4 0.87 22.55 25.06
C THR A 4 1.99 21.74 24.42
N PHE A 5 2.70 20.94 25.21
CA PHE A 5 3.79 20.07 24.73
C PHE A 5 3.31 18.72 24.16
N ASN A 6 2.00 18.51 24.00
CA ASN A 6 1.39 17.24 23.64
C ASN A 6 0.69 17.26 22.27
N ILE A 7 1.16 18.08 21.33
CA ILE A 7 0.65 18.09 19.97
C ILE A 7 1.77 17.64 19.04
N ASP A 8 1.53 16.56 18.33
CA ASP A 8 2.43 16.05 17.28
C ASP A 8 1.75 16.21 15.91
N VAL A 9 2.47 16.79 14.96
CA VAL A 9 2.01 16.93 13.57
C VAL A 9 2.75 15.90 12.73
N MET A 10 2.02 15.03 12.06
CA MET A 10 2.61 13.96 11.27
C MET A 10 1.68 13.50 10.14
N ASN A 11 2.27 12.92 9.10
CA ASN A 11 1.52 12.22 8.06
C ASN A 11 1.29 10.75 8.45
N PHE A 12 0.46 10.02 7.66
CA PHE A 12 0.16 8.61 7.91
C PHE A 12 1.42 7.73 8.02
N SER A 13 2.43 7.95 7.18
CA SER A 13 3.68 7.18 7.25
C SER A 13 4.45 7.38 8.55
N SER A 14 4.48 8.61 9.07
CA SER A 14 5.14 8.94 10.34
C SER A 14 4.36 8.40 11.54
N LEU A 15 3.02 8.47 11.47
CA LEU A 15 2.14 7.87 12.48
C LEU A 15 2.31 6.35 12.49
N THR A 16 2.30 5.70 11.32
CA THR A 16 2.55 4.27 11.17
C THR A 16 3.85 3.86 11.86
N ARG A 17 4.95 4.58 11.59
CA ARG A 17 6.25 4.29 12.22
C ARG A 17 6.22 4.47 13.75
N ARG A 18 5.48 5.44 14.26
CA ARG A 18 5.32 5.64 15.70
C ARG A 18 4.54 4.50 16.34
N LEU A 19 3.42 4.10 15.75
CA LEU A 19 2.56 3.04 16.27
C LEU A 19 3.23 1.67 16.15
N SER A 20 3.96 1.41 15.07
CA SER A 20 4.71 0.16 14.91
C SER A 20 5.79 -0.02 16.00
N LYS A 21 6.45 1.07 16.41
CA LYS A 21 7.39 1.03 17.55
C LYS A 21 6.69 0.64 18.87
N GLN A 22 5.49 1.17 19.11
CA GLN A 22 4.72 0.81 20.31
C GLN A 22 4.31 -0.67 20.33
N LEU A 23 4.11 -1.25 19.13
CA LEU A 23 3.81 -2.68 18.98
C LEU A 23 5.03 -3.59 18.97
N GLY A 24 6.25 -3.03 19.04
CA GLY A 24 7.47 -3.82 18.91
C GLY A 24 7.66 -4.41 17.49
N MET A 25 7.02 -3.82 16.49
CA MET A 25 7.11 -4.26 15.09
C MET A 25 8.37 -3.73 14.36
N ASP A 26 9.31 -3.15 15.10
CA ASP A 26 10.58 -2.64 14.54
C ASP A 26 11.40 -3.77 13.86
N ASN A 27 11.14 -5.04 14.21
CA ASN A 27 11.79 -6.21 13.63
C ASN A 27 11.20 -6.64 12.27
N LEU A 28 10.06 -6.10 11.87
CA LEU A 28 9.53 -6.36 10.54
C LEU A 28 10.41 -5.68 9.49
N SER A 29 10.96 -6.48 8.60
CA SER A 29 11.81 -5.97 7.53
C SER A 29 10.97 -5.15 6.55
N ARG A 30 11.11 -3.82 6.59
CA ARG A 30 10.52 -2.95 5.59
C ARG A 30 11.49 -2.74 4.44
N LEU A 31 11.03 -3.04 3.24
CA LEU A 31 11.76 -2.75 2.02
C LEU A 31 11.93 -1.23 1.85
N GLY A 32 13.16 -0.79 1.65
CA GLY A 32 13.45 0.62 1.34
C GLY A 32 12.95 0.99 -0.05
N ASP A 33 12.42 2.21 -0.19
CA ASP A 33 11.85 2.67 -1.46
C ASP A 33 12.89 2.68 -2.60
N ASN A 34 14.17 2.88 -2.29
CA ASN A 34 15.29 2.82 -3.25
C ASN A 34 15.64 1.40 -3.73
N ILE A 35 15.25 0.37 -3.00
CA ILE A 35 15.52 -1.04 -3.35
C ILE A 35 14.32 -1.67 -4.07
N LYS A 36 13.15 -1.08 -3.93
CA LYS A 36 11.89 -1.59 -4.49
C LYS A 36 11.95 -1.79 -6.01
N PRO A 37 12.49 -0.86 -6.82
CA PRO A 37 12.64 -1.06 -8.27
C PRO A 37 13.48 -2.30 -8.63
N PHE A 38 14.47 -2.66 -7.82
CA PHE A 38 15.25 -3.88 -8.03
C PHE A 38 14.38 -5.14 -7.91
N TYR A 39 13.42 -5.18 -6.98
CA TYR A 39 12.52 -6.32 -6.84
C TYR A 39 11.53 -6.42 -8.01
N PHE A 40 11.07 -5.30 -8.57
CA PHE A 40 10.28 -5.30 -9.80
C PHE A 40 11.09 -5.80 -11.00
N TYR A 41 12.34 -5.35 -11.13
CA TYR A 41 13.23 -5.86 -12.17
C TYR A 41 13.50 -7.36 -12.03
N LYS A 42 13.72 -7.82 -10.79
CA LYS A 42 13.91 -9.25 -10.50
C LYS A 42 12.65 -10.06 -10.83
N ALA A 43 11.47 -9.56 -10.50
CA ALA A 43 10.20 -10.18 -10.87
C ALA A 43 10.07 -10.29 -12.40
N ALA A 44 10.35 -9.21 -13.13
CA ALA A 44 10.35 -9.23 -14.59
C ALA A 44 11.36 -10.23 -15.16
N LYS A 45 12.55 -10.33 -14.59
CA LYS A 45 13.54 -11.33 -15.01
C LYS A 45 13.08 -12.76 -14.78
N ASN A 46 12.43 -13.05 -13.68
CA ASN A 46 11.87 -14.38 -13.40
C ASN A 46 10.76 -14.76 -14.38
N LEU A 47 10.05 -13.76 -14.91
CA LEU A 47 8.95 -13.91 -15.87
C LEU A 47 9.39 -13.74 -17.33
N GLU A 48 10.68 -13.65 -17.63
CA GLU A 48 11.19 -13.32 -18.99
C GLU A 48 10.66 -14.26 -20.09
N SER A 49 10.41 -15.52 -19.75
CA SER A 49 9.90 -16.54 -20.66
C SER A 49 8.37 -16.58 -20.78
N SER A 50 7.62 -15.82 -19.99
CA SER A 50 6.16 -15.87 -19.96
C SER A 50 5.48 -15.30 -21.22
N GLY A 51 6.21 -14.50 -21.99
CA GLY A 51 5.64 -13.79 -23.13
C GLY A 51 4.97 -12.45 -22.76
N ASN A 52 4.86 -12.13 -21.49
CA ASN A 52 4.25 -10.91 -20.95
C ASN A 52 4.89 -9.64 -21.56
N PHE A 53 4.08 -8.77 -22.15
CA PHE A 53 4.58 -7.58 -22.83
C PHE A 53 5.13 -6.51 -21.87
N LEU A 54 4.57 -6.38 -20.66
CA LEU A 54 5.10 -5.46 -19.64
C LEU A 54 6.46 -5.92 -19.14
N VAL A 55 6.65 -7.22 -18.97
CA VAL A 55 7.94 -7.83 -18.62
C VAL A 55 9.00 -7.47 -19.66
N LYS A 56 8.68 -7.64 -20.95
CA LYS A 56 9.58 -7.25 -22.04
C LYS A 56 9.94 -5.77 -21.98
N ARG A 57 8.97 -4.90 -21.70
CA ARG A 57 9.20 -3.46 -21.58
C ARG A 57 10.10 -3.11 -20.41
N ILE A 58 9.88 -3.69 -19.23
CA ILE A 58 10.72 -3.49 -18.05
C ILE A 58 12.17 -3.89 -18.33
N ILE A 59 12.38 -5.02 -19.01
CA ILE A 59 13.72 -5.52 -19.33
C ILE A 59 14.43 -4.63 -20.34
N GLN A 60 13.69 -4.04 -21.30
CA GLN A 60 14.22 -3.13 -22.31
C GLN A 60 14.46 -1.72 -21.79
N ASP A 61 13.61 -1.24 -20.90
CA ASP A 61 13.66 0.10 -20.34
C ASP A 61 13.32 0.07 -18.83
N VAL A 62 14.33 0.15 -18.00
CA VAL A 62 14.17 0.11 -16.54
C VAL A 62 13.36 1.28 -15.99
N ASN A 63 13.25 2.41 -16.72
CA ASN A 63 12.41 3.52 -16.29
C ASN A 63 10.91 3.16 -16.32
N PHE A 64 10.55 2.13 -17.10
CA PHE A 64 9.18 1.63 -17.13
C PHE A 64 8.75 0.92 -15.82
N ILE A 65 9.71 0.58 -14.97
CA ILE A 65 9.43 0.00 -13.64
C ILE A 65 8.57 0.95 -12.82
N GLU A 66 8.82 2.26 -12.84
CA GLU A 66 8.06 3.25 -12.08
C GLU A 66 6.57 3.19 -12.41
N VAL A 67 6.22 3.05 -13.69
CA VAL A 67 4.83 2.95 -14.14
C VAL A 67 4.14 1.70 -13.57
N VAL A 68 4.82 0.55 -13.60
CA VAL A 68 4.26 -0.70 -13.08
C VAL A 68 4.19 -0.69 -11.56
N GLU A 69 5.18 -0.09 -10.91
CA GLU A 69 5.20 0.11 -9.47
C GLU A 69 4.02 0.97 -9.01
N GLU A 70 3.76 2.10 -9.67
CA GLU A 70 2.63 2.97 -9.36
C GLU A 70 1.30 2.23 -9.46
N ILE A 71 1.09 1.47 -10.55
CA ILE A 71 -0.13 0.69 -10.73
C ILE A 71 -0.31 -0.35 -9.60
N ILE A 72 0.74 -1.09 -9.27
CA ILE A 72 0.64 -2.12 -8.22
C ILE A 72 0.46 -1.48 -6.84
N ASN A 73 1.10 -0.33 -6.58
CA ASN A 73 0.85 0.43 -5.35
C ASN A 73 -0.60 0.87 -5.25
N GLU A 74 -1.15 1.44 -6.33
CA GLU A 74 -2.55 1.87 -6.38
C GLU A 74 -3.50 0.70 -6.12
N LEU A 75 -3.28 -0.46 -6.78
CA LEU A 75 -4.07 -1.66 -6.51
C LEU A 75 -4.05 -2.03 -5.02
N LYS A 76 -2.88 -2.04 -4.39
CA LYS A 76 -2.74 -2.33 -2.97
C LYS A 76 -3.43 -1.29 -2.07
N GLU A 77 -3.25 0.00 -2.36
CA GLU A 77 -3.85 1.12 -1.60
C GLU A 77 -5.38 1.11 -1.68
N TYR A 78 -5.94 0.67 -2.81
CA TYR A 78 -7.38 0.45 -2.96
C TYR A 78 -7.84 -0.95 -2.55
N LYS A 79 -6.96 -1.74 -1.90
CA LYS A 79 -7.24 -3.10 -1.42
C LYS A 79 -7.63 -4.09 -2.52
N VAL A 80 -7.18 -3.87 -3.73
CA VAL A 80 -7.30 -4.83 -4.82
C VAL A 80 -6.22 -5.89 -4.65
N SER A 81 -6.58 -6.98 -3.97
CA SER A 81 -5.68 -8.12 -3.80
C SER A 81 -5.48 -8.90 -5.10
N ILE A 82 -4.44 -9.73 -5.13
CA ILE A 82 -4.20 -10.68 -6.23
C ILE A 82 -5.47 -11.50 -6.52
N ASN A 83 -6.06 -12.12 -5.49
CA ASN A 83 -7.26 -12.93 -5.64
C ASN A 83 -8.45 -12.13 -6.20
N LEU A 84 -8.62 -10.87 -5.77
CA LEU A 84 -9.70 -10.02 -6.28
C LEU A 84 -9.50 -9.69 -7.76
N LEU A 85 -8.26 -9.46 -8.18
CA LEU A 85 -7.94 -9.20 -9.58
C LEU A 85 -8.11 -10.46 -10.45
N GLU A 86 -7.74 -11.64 -9.93
CA GLU A 86 -8.00 -12.94 -10.56
C GLU A 86 -9.51 -13.17 -10.75
N GLU A 87 -10.30 -13.02 -9.69
CA GLU A 87 -11.76 -13.14 -9.77
C GLU A 87 -12.38 -12.15 -10.75
N TYR A 88 -11.86 -10.92 -10.81
CA TYR A 88 -12.33 -9.94 -11.77
C TYR A 88 -12.09 -10.38 -13.21
N LEU A 89 -10.91 -10.92 -13.52
CA LEU A 89 -10.57 -11.43 -14.84
C LEU A 89 -11.40 -12.66 -15.22
N GLU A 90 -11.68 -13.55 -14.27
CA GLU A 90 -12.50 -14.73 -14.50
C GLU A 90 -13.97 -14.37 -14.78
N LYS A 91 -14.53 -13.42 -14.00
CA LYS A 91 -15.93 -13.00 -14.12
C LYS A 91 -16.22 -12.13 -15.33
N ASN A 92 -15.23 -11.38 -15.82
CA ASN A 92 -15.39 -10.42 -16.90
C ASN A 92 -14.83 -10.97 -18.24
N THR A 93 -15.47 -12.00 -18.79
CA THR A 93 -15.05 -12.64 -20.04
C THR A 93 -15.16 -11.74 -21.28
N ASN A 94 -15.97 -10.67 -21.21
CA ASN A 94 -16.23 -9.74 -22.31
C ASN A 94 -15.30 -8.51 -22.32
N LEU A 95 -14.21 -8.54 -21.55
CA LEU A 95 -13.19 -7.47 -21.62
C LEU A 95 -12.59 -7.42 -23.03
N ASP A 96 -12.33 -6.18 -23.49
CA ASP A 96 -11.50 -5.97 -24.67
C ASP A 96 -10.15 -6.68 -24.51
N SER A 97 -9.68 -7.30 -25.60
CA SER A 97 -8.47 -8.14 -25.58
C SER A 97 -7.23 -7.40 -25.08
N ASN A 98 -7.06 -6.15 -25.49
CA ASN A 98 -5.92 -5.34 -25.04
C ASN A 98 -6.02 -5.00 -23.55
N HIS A 99 -7.24 -4.75 -23.06
CA HIS A 99 -7.47 -4.46 -21.66
C HIS A 99 -7.20 -5.70 -20.80
N ARG A 100 -7.69 -6.85 -21.24
CA ARG A 100 -7.44 -8.15 -20.59
C ARG A 100 -5.94 -8.44 -20.51
N GLU A 101 -5.23 -8.36 -21.64
CA GLU A 101 -3.80 -8.63 -21.69
C GLU A 101 -2.99 -7.72 -20.75
N LYS A 102 -3.38 -6.44 -20.64
CA LYS A 102 -2.75 -5.52 -19.68
C LYS A 102 -2.97 -5.95 -18.24
N LEU A 103 -4.20 -6.30 -17.87
CA LEU A 103 -4.51 -6.72 -16.49
C LEU A 103 -3.84 -8.05 -16.14
N GLU A 104 -3.83 -9.02 -17.05
CA GLU A 104 -3.13 -10.29 -16.88
C GLU A 104 -1.62 -10.06 -16.71
N SER A 105 -1.05 -9.18 -17.51
CA SER A 105 0.37 -8.82 -17.41
C SER A 105 0.72 -8.16 -16.09
N ILE A 106 -0.14 -7.26 -15.59
CA ILE A 106 0.03 -6.63 -14.26
C ILE A 106 -0.10 -7.70 -13.16
N LEU A 107 -1.09 -8.58 -13.26
CA LEU A 107 -1.32 -9.64 -12.30
C LEU A 107 -0.10 -10.56 -12.14
N GLU A 108 0.49 -11.03 -13.26
CA GLU A 108 1.69 -11.86 -13.22
C GLU A 108 2.85 -11.17 -12.47
N ILE A 109 3.09 -9.90 -12.77
CA ILE A 109 4.16 -9.14 -12.09
C ILE A 109 3.81 -8.93 -10.62
N TYR A 110 2.57 -8.65 -10.29
CA TYR A 110 2.11 -8.46 -8.90
C TYR A 110 2.30 -9.73 -8.08
N VAL A 111 1.91 -10.90 -8.63
CA VAL A 111 2.11 -12.21 -8.00
C VAL A 111 3.59 -12.47 -7.74
N GLU A 112 4.45 -12.31 -8.75
CA GLU A 112 5.86 -12.62 -8.63
C GLU A 112 6.59 -11.63 -7.70
N TYR A 113 6.28 -10.34 -7.77
CA TYR A 113 6.78 -9.34 -6.85
C TYR A 113 6.42 -9.68 -5.40
N SER A 114 5.14 -10.01 -5.14
CA SER A 114 4.67 -10.38 -3.81
C SER A 114 5.33 -11.66 -3.30
N ARG A 115 5.57 -12.64 -4.17
CA ARG A 115 6.30 -13.86 -3.85
C ARG A 115 7.72 -13.56 -3.40
N LEU A 116 8.43 -12.69 -4.14
CA LEU A 116 9.80 -12.29 -3.80
C LEU A 116 9.89 -11.58 -2.46
N LEU A 117 8.94 -10.69 -2.15
CA LEU A 117 8.89 -10.02 -0.85
C LEU A 117 8.65 -11.02 0.29
N LYS A 118 7.73 -11.94 0.10
CA LYS A 118 7.41 -12.97 1.08
C LYS A 118 8.61 -13.90 1.36
N GLU A 119 9.34 -14.31 0.32
CA GLU A 119 10.55 -15.12 0.47
C GLU A 119 11.64 -14.40 1.25
N GLN A 120 11.72 -13.08 1.10
CA GLN A 120 12.67 -12.24 1.84
C GLN A 120 12.19 -11.91 3.26
N GLY A 121 10.95 -12.24 3.61
CA GLY A 121 10.33 -11.82 4.87
C GLY A 121 10.20 -10.30 4.99
N SER A 122 10.03 -9.60 3.86
CA SER A 122 9.99 -8.15 3.78
C SER A 122 8.63 -7.65 3.35
N PHE A 123 8.28 -6.45 3.80
CA PHE A 123 7.07 -5.73 3.43
C PHE A 123 7.44 -4.46 2.67
N ASP A 124 6.73 -4.13 1.60
CA ASP A 124 6.77 -2.77 1.06
C ASP A 124 5.97 -1.82 1.96
N LYS A 125 5.99 -0.53 1.62
CA LYS A 125 5.33 0.50 2.43
C LYS A 125 3.83 0.23 2.62
N VAL A 126 3.13 -0.19 1.57
CA VAL A 126 1.67 -0.40 1.59
C VAL A 126 1.32 -1.64 2.41
N ASP A 127 2.04 -2.74 2.18
CA ASP A 127 1.87 -3.98 2.94
C ASP A 127 2.22 -3.79 4.41
N TYR A 128 3.25 -2.99 4.72
CA TYR A 128 3.64 -2.67 6.10
C TYR A 128 2.54 -1.91 6.86
N ILE A 129 1.87 -0.95 6.19
CA ILE A 129 0.71 -0.26 6.78
C ILE A 129 -0.43 -1.24 7.00
N THR A 130 -0.71 -2.09 6.03
CA THR A 130 -1.77 -3.11 6.13
C THR A 130 -1.51 -4.05 7.31
N GLU A 131 -0.27 -4.51 7.47
CA GLU A 131 0.12 -5.37 8.58
C GLU A 131 -0.04 -4.65 9.93
N LEU A 132 0.44 -3.41 10.06
CA LEU A 132 0.23 -2.61 11.27
C LEU A 132 -1.25 -2.54 11.66
N LEU A 133 -2.15 -2.33 10.70
CA LEU A 133 -3.57 -2.16 10.97
C LEU A 133 -4.24 -3.41 11.56
N LEU A 134 -3.68 -4.61 11.30
CA LEU A 134 -4.13 -5.84 11.92
C LEU A 134 -3.82 -5.88 13.43
N TYR A 135 -2.71 -5.26 13.82
CA TYR A 135 -2.24 -5.23 15.22
C TYR A 135 -2.63 -3.96 15.97
N LEU A 136 -3.29 -3.02 15.32
CA LEU A 136 -3.68 -1.75 15.96
C LEU A 136 -4.63 -1.96 17.15
N GLU A 137 -5.33 -3.09 17.20
CA GLU A 137 -6.20 -3.44 18.32
C GLU A 137 -5.45 -3.60 19.66
N TYR A 138 -4.15 -3.88 19.62
CA TYR A 138 -3.31 -4.06 20.82
C TYR A 138 -2.72 -2.73 21.34
N ILE A 139 -2.95 -1.60 20.66
CA ILE A 139 -2.55 -0.28 21.14
C ILE A 139 -3.72 0.39 21.85
N ASP A 140 -3.47 0.92 23.04
CA ASP A 140 -4.41 1.81 23.70
C ASP A 140 -4.26 3.24 23.18
N LEU A 141 -5.29 3.72 22.50
CA LEU A 141 -5.39 5.09 21.97
C LEU A 141 -6.51 5.88 22.64
N SER A 142 -7.09 5.39 23.74
CA SER A 142 -8.26 5.98 24.40
C SER A 142 -8.06 7.41 24.90
N ASP A 143 -6.82 7.81 25.17
CA ASP A 143 -6.47 9.17 25.59
C ASP A 143 -6.11 10.10 24.43
N TYR A 144 -6.00 9.58 23.19
CA TYR A 144 -5.59 10.37 22.03
C TYR A 144 -6.77 11.04 21.35
N ILE A 145 -6.54 12.27 20.89
CA ILE A 145 -7.44 13.01 19.99
C ILE A 145 -6.69 13.18 18.67
N PHE A 146 -7.28 12.72 17.58
CA PHE A 146 -6.73 12.85 16.25
C PHE A 146 -7.45 13.97 15.48
N TYR A 147 -6.67 14.81 14.82
CA TYR A 147 -7.14 15.78 13.85
C TYR A 147 -6.57 15.42 12.50
N VAL A 148 -7.43 15.14 11.54
CA VAL A 148 -7.05 14.86 10.14
C VAL A 148 -7.43 16.08 9.33
N ASP A 149 -6.43 16.73 8.76
CA ASP A 149 -6.59 18.00 8.05
C ASP A 149 -5.92 17.97 6.68
N ALA A 150 -6.44 18.80 5.76
CA ALA A 150 -5.91 18.99 4.40
C ALA A 150 -5.91 17.73 3.50
N TYR A 151 -6.82 16.78 3.73
CA TYR A 151 -7.03 15.65 2.83
C TYR A 151 -8.26 15.89 1.94
N TYR A 152 -8.05 15.78 0.63
CA TYR A 152 -9.12 15.91 -0.38
C TYR A 152 -9.76 14.57 -0.72
N ASN A 153 -8.93 13.52 -0.79
CA ASN A 153 -9.34 12.15 -1.05
C ASN A 153 -8.53 11.19 -0.19
N PHE A 154 -9.17 10.14 0.26
CA PHE A 154 -8.51 9.04 0.96
C PHE A 154 -8.48 7.81 0.08
N THR A 155 -7.35 7.12 0.04
CA THR A 155 -7.30 5.76 -0.48
C THR A 155 -8.10 4.82 0.41
N ALA A 156 -8.48 3.65 -0.07
CA ALA A 156 -9.19 2.66 0.74
C ALA A 156 -8.38 2.23 1.97
N GLN A 157 -7.05 2.21 1.86
CA GLN A 157 -6.16 1.92 2.99
C GLN A 157 -6.18 3.04 4.04
N GLU A 158 -6.08 4.30 3.62
CA GLU A 158 -6.14 5.46 4.51
C GLU A 158 -7.50 5.56 5.20
N TYR A 159 -8.60 5.30 4.45
CA TYR A 159 -9.94 5.27 5.02
C TYR A 159 -10.06 4.21 6.13
N TYR A 160 -9.54 3.00 5.88
CA TYR A 160 -9.52 1.94 6.89
C TYR A 160 -8.64 2.30 8.09
N TYR A 161 -7.53 3.01 7.85
CA TYR A 161 -6.67 3.53 8.92
C TYR A 161 -7.45 4.50 9.82
N ILE A 162 -8.14 5.47 9.20
CA ILE A 162 -8.96 6.46 9.91
C ILE A 162 -10.08 5.77 10.70
N GLU A 163 -10.76 4.79 10.11
CA GLU A 163 -11.78 4.00 10.78
C GLU A 163 -11.23 3.32 12.04
N LYS A 164 -10.07 2.69 11.96
CA LYS A 164 -9.41 2.06 13.12
C LYS A 164 -9.02 3.08 14.19
N LEU A 165 -8.50 4.25 13.80
CA LEU A 165 -8.21 5.32 14.74
C LEU A 165 -9.48 5.85 15.41
N ALA A 166 -10.58 6.03 14.66
CA ALA A 166 -11.85 6.50 15.20
C ALA A 166 -12.43 5.54 16.24
N GLN A 167 -12.32 4.22 15.99
CA GLN A 167 -12.81 3.19 16.90
C GLN A 167 -12.05 3.13 18.24
N LYS A 168 -10.79 3.52 18.25
CA LYS A 168 -9.88 3.32 19.39
C LYS A 168 -9.52 4.60 20.14
N SER A 169 -9.62 5.75 19.49
CA SER A 169 -9.25 7.03 20.10
C SER A 169 -10.38 7.65 20.89
N LYS A 170 -10.03 8.56 21.78
CA LYS A 170 -11.00 9.39 22.51
C LYS A 170 -11.86 10.23 21.59
N LYS A 171 -11.28 10.73 20.51
CA LYS A 171 -11.97 11.54 19.50
C LYS A 171 -11.16 11.58 18.21
N LEU A 172 -11.86 11.54 17.07
CA LEU A 172 -11.29 11.81 15.76
C LEU A 172 -12.09 12.95 15.11
N ILE A 173 -11.40 13.93 14.59
CA ILE A 173 -11.96 15.10 13.90
C ILE A 173 -11.34 15.16 12.51
N ILE A 174 -12.16 15.26 11.49
CA ILE A 174 -11.71 15.38 10.09
C ILE A 174 -12.21 16.72 9.56
N SER A 175 -11.30 17.56 9.03
CA SER A 175 -11.72 18.72 8.25
C SER A 175 -11.97 18.28 6.81
N VAL A 176 -13.11 18.68 6.27
CA VAL A 176 -13.50 18.39 4.88
C VAL A 176 -13.66 19.73 4.17
N ILE A 177 -13.05 19.85 2.99
CA ILE A 177 -13.31 21.00 2.14
C ILE A 177 -14.60 20.70 1.38
N SER A 178 -15.62 21.53 1.61
CA SER A 178 -16.90 21.47 0.90
C SER A 178 -16.99 22.69 0.01
N ASP A 179 -17.19 22.50 -1.28
CA ASP A 179 -17.65 23.55 -2.16
C ASP A 179 -19.11 23.87 -1.81
N VAL A 180 -19.30 25.06 -1.26
CA VAL A 180 -20.64 25.61 -0.94
C VAL A 180 -21.14 26.39 -2.13
#